data_6c381470c124b6284882193ae1fcac53
#
_entry.id   6c381470c124b6284882193ae1fcac53
#
_cell.length_a   1.000
_cell.length_b   1.000
_cell.length_c   1.000
_cell.angle_alpha   90.00
_cell.angle_beta   90.00
_cell.angle_gamma   90.00
#
_symmetry.space_group_name_H-M   'P 1'
#
loop_
_entity.id
_entity.type
_entity.pdbx_description
1 polymer ?
#
loop_
_entity_poly.entity_id
_entity_poly.type
_entity_poly.pdbx_seq_one_letter_code
_entity_poly.pdbx_strand_id
1 'polypeptide(L)'
;MKIQLVTPAPLRLNNGNKITAVRWSRILRGLGHKVEVVQRYSGASCDLMIALHARRSYKSILTFHELHPDLPLVVVLTGTDVYRDIHGDAEAQHSLKLATRLIALQKQALTELPKHYHAKTRIIYQSADPHKISAPKKAKPFRVCVIGHLRDEKDPMRAALAAREIPGFSSLEVLHVGKALDSALGKQAQAEASTNPRYSWVGELPYWMTRRVLARSHLLAITSRMEGSSNVLSEALASSVPVIASKIPGLMGTLGKDYPGYFPVGDTMALAELFLRAEYDHAFYQSLKRACERAAPLARPQREIASWKLLLRELEKWKVKHQIRNGGPLESTL
;
A
#
# COMPACT_ATOMS: atom_id res chain seq x y z
N MET A 1 -17.81 -13.59 13.61
CA MET A 1 -18.27 -13.63 12.19
C MET A 1 -17.36 -14.52 11.36
N LYS A 2 -17.92 -15.10 10.30
CA LYS A 2 -17.24 -15.79 9.22
C LYS A 2 -17.01 -14.79 8.09
N ILE A 3 -15.76 -14.50 7.76
CA ILE A 3 -15.39 -13.43 6.81
C ILE A 3 -14.70 -14.05 5.59
N GLN A 4 -15.21 -13.76 4.40
CA GLN A 4 -14.53 -14.03 3.13
C GLN A 4 -13.74 -12.78 2.71
N LEU A 5 -12.41 -12.90 2.63
CA LEU A 5 -11.52 -11.83 2.18
C LEU A 5 -11.01 -12.15 0.77
N VAL A 6 -11.57 -11.47 -0.21
CA VAL A 6 -11.24 -11.66 -1.62
C VAL A 6 -10.08 -10.77 -2.02
N THR A 7 -9.02 -11.36 -2.60
CA THR A 7 -7.90 -10.62 -3.19
C THR A 7 -7.66 -11.09 -4.63
N PRO A 8 -7.69 -10.21 -5.63
CA PRO A 8 -7.50 -10.61 -7.03
C PRO A 8 -6.07 -11.02 -7.35
N ALA A 9 -5.18 -10.89 -6.38
CA ALA A 9 -3.78 -11.25 -6.54
C ALA A 9 -3.57 -12.76 -6.43
N PRO A 10 -2.79 -13.37 -7.33
CA PRO A 10 -2.37 -14.74 -7.14
C PRO A 10 -1.67 -14.93 -5.79
N LEU A 11 -2.11 -15.91 -4.99
CA LEU A 11 -1.56 -16.17 -3.65
C LEU A 11 -0.06 -16.53 -3.66
N ARG A 12 0.48 -16.89 -4.82
CA ARG A 12 1.91 -17.18 -5.03
C ARG A 12 2.78 -15.92 -5.26
N LEU A 13 2.17 -14.78 -5.62
CA LEU A 13 2.91 -13.53 -5.89
C LEU A 13 2.90 -12.61 -4.66
N ASN A 14 4.07 -12.11 -4.29
CA ASN A 14 4.20 -11.12 -3.21
C ASN A 14 3.90 -9.71 -3.74
N ASN A 15 2.63 -9.38 -3.91
CA ASN A 15 2.19 -8.04 -4.31
C ASN A 15 1.44 -7.31 -3.18
N GLY A 16 1.20 -6.01 -3.35
CA GLY A 16 0.59 -5.17 -2.33
C GLY A 16 -0.77 -5.67 -1.82
N ASN A 17 -1.64 -6.18 -2.72
CA ASN A 17 -2.96 -6.68 -2.33
C ASN A 17 -2.85 -7.96 -1.48
N LYS A 18 -1.95 -8.90 -1.83
CA LYS A 18 -1.71 -10.09 -1.01
C LYS A 18 -1.15 -9.72 0.36
N ILE A 19 -0.14 -8.82 0.42
CA ILE A 19 0.42 -8.38 1.70
C ILE A 19 -0.68 -7.78 2.59
N THR A 20 -1.54 -6.95 2.02
CA THR A 20 -2.68 -6.36 2.71
C THR A 20 -3.68 -7.43 3.18
N ALA A 21 -4.06 -8.36 2.29
CA ALA A 21 -4.99 -9.43 2.63
C ALA A 21 -4.48 -10.34 3.76
N VAL A 22 -3.20 -10.72 3.72
CA VAL A 22 -2.56 -11.55 4.76
C VAL A 22 -2.50 -10.78 6.09
N ARG A 23 -2.11 -9.51 6.09
CA ARG A 23 -2.08 -8.68 7.31
C ARG A 23 -3.48 -8.53 7.89
N TRP A 24 -4.48 -8.18 7.08
CA TRP A 24 -5.85 -8.01 7.55
C TRP A 24 -6.48 -9.31 8.03
N SER A 25 -6.19 -10.45 7.38
CA SER A 25 -6.66 -11.75 7.89
C SER A 25 -6.12 -12.05 9.29
N ARG A 26 -4.86 -11.68 9.60
CA ARG A 26 -4.29 -11.83 10.93
C ARG A 26 -4.95 -10.90 11.95
N ILE A 27 -5.16 -9.62 11.58
CA ILE A 27 -5.85 -8.64 12.43
C ILE A 27 -7.27 -9.12 12.75
N LEU A 28 -8.05 -9.50 11.75
CA LEU A 28 -9.43 -9.93 11.91
C LEU A 28 -9.55 -11.24 12.71
N ARG A 29 -8.62 -12.19 12.51
CA ARG A 29 -8.55 -13.39 13.34
C ARG A 29 -8.18 -13.06 14.79
N GLY A 30 -7.25 -12.16 15.01
CA GLY A 30 -6.90 -11.64 16.34
C GLY A 30 -8.07 -10.90 17.04
N LEU A 31 -9.07 -10.44 16.28
CA LEU A 31 -10.32 -9.87 16.77
C LEU A 31 -11.44 -10.93 17.01
N GLY A 32 -11.13 -12.22 16.88
CA GLY A 32 -12.06 -13.31 17.15
C GLY A 32 -12.91 -13.75 15.95
N HIS A 33 -12.57 -13.35 14.72
CA HIS A 33 -13.33 -13.73 13.53
C HIS A 33 -12.68 -14.92 12.80
N LYS A 34 -13.50 -15.76 12.13
CA LYS A 34 -13.02 -16.80 11.21
C LYS A 34 -12.83 -16.16 9.83
N VAL A 35 -11.60 -16.15 9.32
CA VAL A 35 -11.27 -15.46 8.05
C VAL A 35 -10.68 -16.43 7.06
N GLU A 36 -11.25 -16.48 5.88
CA GLU A 36 -10.72 -17.19 4.72
C GLU A 36 -10.28 -16.20 3.66
N VAL A 37 -9.04 -16.36 3.16
CA VAL A 37 -8.50 -15.53 2.08
C VAL A 37 -8.57 -16.28 0.77
N VAL A 38 -9.31 -15.75 -0.19
CA VAL A 38 -9.56 -16.39 -1.49
C VAL A 38 -9.26 -15.44 -2.64
N GLN A 39 -8.94 -15.99 -3.82
CA GLN A 39 -8.78 -15.19 -5.03
C GLN A 39 -10.12 -14.79 -5.66
N ARG A 40 -11.13 -15.65 -5.51
CA ARG A 40 -12.49 -15.47 -6.05
C ARG A 40 -13.50 -16.04 -5.07
N TYR A 41 -14.59 -15.34 -4.92
CA TYR A 41 -15.76 -15.84 -4.17
C TYR A 41 -16.48 -16.91 -5.00
N SER A 42 -16.82 -18.02 -4.40
CA SER A 42 -17.45 -19.18 -5.05
C SER A 42 -18.78 -19.60 -4.41
N GLY A 43 -19.46 -18.71 -3.68
CA GLY A 43 -20.73 -19.01 -3.03
C GLY A 43 -20.62 -19.58 -1.60
N ALA A 44 -19.41 -19.59 -1.00
CA ALA A 44 -19.25 -20.08 0.37
C ALA A 44 -20.03 -19.22 1.38
N SER A 45 -20.72 -19.88 2.33
CA SER A 45 -21.45 -19.17 3.39
C SER A 45 -20.52 -18.34 4.25
N CYS A 46 -20.84 -17.07 4.42
CA CYS A 46 -20.13 -16.14 5.29
C CYS A 46 -21.06 -15.04 5.80
N ASP A 47 -20.62 -14.28 6.83
CA ASP A 47 -21.36 -13.17 7.41
C ASP A 47 -20.98 -11.81 6.81
N LEU A 48 -19.81 -11.75 6.19
CA LEU A 48 -19.22 -10.53 5.63
C LEU A 48 -18.27 -10.90 4.50
N MET A 49 -18.36 -10.18 3.38
CA MET A 49 -17.32 -10.21 2.36
C MET A 49 -16.52 -8.90 2.35
N ILE A 50 -15.20 -9.03 2.28
CA ILE A 50 -14.25 -7.92 2.07
C ILE A 50 -13.53 -8.18 0.75
N ALA A 51 -13.71 -7.32 -0.24
CA ALA A 51 -13.13 -7.47 -1.57
C ALA A 51 -12.10 -6.37 -1.84
N LEU A 52 -10.84 -6.77 -2.10
CA LEU A 52 -9.78 -5.84 -2.47
C LEU A 52 -9.84 -5.55 -3.97
N HIS A 53 -9.79 -4.28 -4.35
CA HIS A 53 -9.78 -3.78 -5.72
C HIS A 53 -11.14 -3.86 -6.44
N ALA A 54 -11.81 -2.73 -6.56
CA ALA A 54 -13.18 -2.62 -7.06
C ALA A 54 -13.40 -3.29 -8.43
N ARG A 55 -12.50 -3.08 -9.41
CA ARG A 55 -12.62 -3.65 -10.75
C ARG A 55 -12.25 -5.14 -10.78
N ARG A 56 -11.06 -5.50 -10.28
CA ARG A 56 -10.54 -6.87 -10.42
C ARG A 56 -11.32 -7.90 -9.60
N SER A 57 -12.00 -7.47 -8.54
CA SER A 57 -12.86 -8.32 -7.71
C SER A 57 -14.33 -8.24 -8.10
N TYR A 58 -14.69 -7.52 -9.18
CA TYR A 58 -16.08 -7.25 -9.57
C TYR A 58 -16.95 -8.50 -9.64
N LYS A 59 -16.50 -9.55 -10.32
CA LYS A 59 -17.27 -10.80 -10.42
C LYS A 59 -17.60 -11.41 -9.05
N SER A 60 -16.65 -11.37 -8.11
CA SER A 60 -16.88 -11.84 -6.74
C SER A 60 -17.84 -10.93 -5.97
N ILE A 61 -17.73 -9.62 -6.17
CA ILE A 61 -18.60 -8.59 -5.58
C ILE A 61 -20.04 -8.80 -6.04
N LEU A 62 -20.25 -8.95 -7.35
CA LEU A 62 -21.56 -9.16 -7.95
C LEU A 62 -22.19 -10.47 -7.46
N THR A 63 -21.47 -11.60 -7.59
CA THR A 63 -21.95 -12.91 -7.14
C THR A 63 -22.32 -12.90 -5.65
N PHE A 64 -21.51 -12.27 -4.79
CA PHE A 64 -21.84 -12.17 -3.37
C PHE A 64 -23.11 -11.34 -3.12
N HIS A 65 -23.24 -10.21 -3.79
CA HIS A 65 -24.41 -9.34 -3.64
C HIS A 65 -25.69 -10.01 -4.11
N GLU A 66 -25.66 -10.76 -5.22
CA GLU A 66 -26.81 -11.48 -5.76
C GLU A 66 -27.24 -12.64 -4.83
N LEU A 67 -26.29 -13.38 -4.26
CA LEU A 67 -26.58 -14.49 -3.36
C LEU A 67 -26.96 -14.04 -1.94
N HIS A 68 -26.45 -12.90 -1.51
CA HIS A 68 -26.58 -12.41 -0.13
C HIS A 68 -26.85 -10.89 -0.09
N PRO A 69 -28.00 -10.42 -0.61
CA PRO A 69 -28.31 -8.99 -0.67
C PRO A 69 -28.39 -8.32 0.72
N ASP A 70 -28.70 -9.08 1.76
CA ASP A 70 -28.84 -8.63 3.15
C ASP A 70 -27.58 -8.75 3.98
N LEU A 71 -26.47 -9.22 3.40
CA LEU A 71 -25.19 -9.31 4.10
C LEU A 71 -24.26 -8.14 3.74
N PRO A 72 -23.45 -7.66 4.70
CA PRO A 72 -22.55 -6.56 4.46
C PRO A 72 -21.44 -6.92 3.48
N LEU A 73 -21.20 -6.00 2.54
CA LEU A 73 -20.15 -6.06 1.54
C LEU A 73 -19.20 -4.86 1.71
N VAL A 74 -17.92 -5.11 1.92
CA VAL A 74 -16.88 -4.08 2.00
C VAL A 74 -15.99 -4.16 0.75
N VAL A 75 -15.90 -3.05 0.02
CA VAL A 75 -14.99 -2.92 -1.13
C VAL A 75 -13.83 -2.01 -0.76
N VAL A 76 -12.61 -2.47 -1.03
CA VAL A 76 -11.35 -1.79 -0.68
C VAL A 76 -10.72 -1.22 -1.93
N LEU A 77 -10.47 0.07 -1.92
CA LEU A 77 -9.82 0.82 -3.00
C LEU A 77 -8.30 0.76 -2.79
N THR A 78 -7.60 0.06 -3.68
CA THR A 78 -6.22 -0.36 -3.42
C THR A 78 -5.15 0.34 -4.25
N GLY A 79 -5.54 1.07 -5.29
CA GLY A 79 -4.58 1.84 -6.11
C GLY A 79 -5.08 2.15 -7.50
N THR A 80 -4.83 1.28 -8.47
CA THR A 80 -5.26 1.50 -9.86
C THR A 80 -6.77 1.64 -10.00
N ASP A 81 -7.52 1.02 -9.14
CA ASP A 81 -8.98 1.17 -9.07
C ASP A 81 -9.38 2.59 -8.68
N VAL A 82 -8.79 3.19 -7.65
CA VAL A 82 -9.17 4.52 -7.16
C VAL A 82 -8.68 5.66 -8.05
N TYR A 83 -7.50 5.52 -8.68
CA TYR A 83 -6.91 6.61 -9.48
C TYR A 83 -7.14 6.47 -10.99
N ARG A 84 -7.70 5.35 -11.45
CA ARG A 84 -7.94 5.11 -12.87
C ARG A 84 -9.30 4.47 -13.12
N ASP A 85 -9.55 3.28 -12.55
CA ASP A 85 -10.64 2.44 -13.02
C ASP A 85 -12.02 3.02 -12.65
N ILE A 86 -12.21 3.62 -11.46
CA ILE A 86 -13.51 4.20 -11.05
C ILE A 86 -13.96 5.39 -11.92
N HIS A 87 -13.06 5.99 -12.68
CA HIS A 87 -13.37 7.15 -13.53
C HIS A 87 -13.98 6.75 -14.88
N GLY A 88 -13.72 5.53 -15.39
CA GLY A 88 -14.16 5.13 -16.73
C GLY A 88 -14.62 3.68 -16.86
N ASP A 89 -14.48 2.85 -15.83
CA ASP A 89 -14.81 1.43 -15.88
C ASP A 89 -16.14 1.15 -15.16
N ALA A 90 -17.13 0.63 -15.93
CA ALA A 90 -18.48 0.38 -15.41
C ALA A 90 -18.51 -0.67 -14.28
N GLU A 91 -17.65 -1.70 -14.33
CA GLU A 91 -17.56 -2.74 -13.29
C GLU A 91 -17.03 -2.16 -11.98
N ALA A 92 -15.99 -1.30 -12.08
CA ALA A 92 -15.46 -0.60 -10.91
C ALA A 92 -16.50 0.31 -10.27
N GLN A 93 -17.22 1.12 -11.08
CA GLN A 93 -18.29 2.00 -10.61
C GLN A 93 -19.45 1.21 -9.99
N HIS A 94 -19.83 0.08 -10.59
CA HIS A 94 -20.88 -0.78 -10.05
C HIS A 94 -20.48 -1.38 -8.70
N SER A 95 -19.23 -1.81 -8.55
CA SER A 95 -18.68 -2.27 -7.26
C SER A 95 -18.82 -1.22 -6.16
N LEU A 96 -18.62 0.08 -6.48
CA LEU A 96 -18.83 1.16 -5.52
C LEU A 96 -20.29 1.26 -5.09
N LYS A 97 -21.26 1.08 -6.01
CA LYS A 97 -22.70 1.14 -5.72
C LYS A 97 -23.12 0.00 -4.79
N LEU A 98 -22.69 -1.25 -5.10
CA LEU A 98 -23.06 -2.45 -4.36
C LEU A 98 -22.48 -2.49 -2.93
N ALA A 99 -21.36 -1.83 -2.69
CA ALA A 99 -20.68 -1.86 -1.39
C ALA A 99 -21.52 -1.22 -0.26
N THR A 100 -21.68 -1.94 0.85
CA THR A 100 -22.20 -1.41 2.13
C THR A 100 -21.25 -0.35 2.70
N ARG A 101 -19.96 -0.62 2.66
CA ARG A 101 -18.89 0.31 3.03
C ARG A 101 -17.75 0.23 2.02
N LEU A 102 -17.08 1.36 1.83
CA LEU A 102 -15.84 1.48 1.09
C LEU A 102 -14.68 1.70 2.07
N ILE A 103 -13.54 1.13 1.77
CA ILE A 103 -12.30 1.44 2.48
C ILE A 103 -11.36 2.13 1.49
N ALA A 104 -10.85 3.29 1.88
CA ALA A 104 -9.71 3.94 1.24
C ALA A 104 -8.49 3.83 2.16
N LEU A 105 -7.31 3.66 1.58
CA LEU A 105 -6.08 3.38 2.34
C LEU A 105 -5.39 4.65 2.85
N GLN A 106 -5.85 5.83 2.43
CA GLN A 106 -5.39 7.13 2.88
C GLN A 106 -6.40 8.24 2.46
N LYS A 107 -6.26 9.44 3.05
CA LYS A 107 -7.26 10.52 2.94
C LYS A 107 -7.43 11.11 1.53
N GLN A 108 -6.35 11.23 0.75
CA GLN A 108 -6.42 11.84 -0.59
C GLN A 108 -7.27 11.00 -1.57
N ALA A 109 -7.45 9.70 -1.30
CA ALA A 109 -8.34 8.88 -2.10
C ALA A 109 -9.81 9.35 -2.08
N LEU A 110 -10.22 10.12 -1.07
CA LEU A 110 -11.57 10.70 -1.03
C LEU A 110 -11.80 11.75 -2.13
N THR A 111 -10.75 12.44 -2.59
CA THR A 111 -10.89 13.44 -3.67
C THR A 111 -11.22 12.81 -5.01
N GLU A 112 -10.91 11.54 -5.19
CA GLU A 112 -11.21 10.76 -6.39
C GLU A 112 -12.66 10.22 -6.40
N LEU A 113 -13.29 10.17 -5.23
CA LEU A 113 -14.63 9.61 -5.08
C LEU A 113 -15.71 10.70 -5.20
N PRO A 114 -16.81 10.43 -5.92
CA PRO A 114 -17.99 11.27 -5.87
C PRO A 114 -18.45 11.49 -4.41
N LYS A 115 -18.86 12.73 -4.08
CA LYS A 115 -19.18 13.15 -2.70
C LYS A 115 -20.21 12.24 -2.00
N HIS A 116 -21.18 11.69 -2.74
CA HIS A 116 -22.20 10.80 -2.16
C HIS A 116 -21.63 9.46 -1.63
N TYR A 117 -20.42 9.05 -2.04
CA TYR A 117 -19.77 7.87 -1.46
C TYR A 117 -18.99 8.18 -0.19
N HIS A 118 -18.70 9.46 0.14
CA HIS A 118 -17.89 9.80 1.31
C HIS A 118 -18.52 9.30 2.62
N ALA A 119 -19.84 9.38 2.76
CA ALA A 119 -20.55 8.95 3.96
C ALA A 119 -20.35 7.45 4.27
N LYS A 120 -20.20 6.60 3.23
CA LYS A 120 -19.95 5.16 3.39
C LYS A 120 -18.48 4.77 3.30
N THR A 121 -17.56 5.72 3.08
CA THR A 121 -16.12 5.45 3.00
C THR A 121 -15.44 5.59 4.35
N ARG A 122 -14.58 4.65 4.69
CA ARG A 122 -13.73 4.68 5.89
C ARG A 122 -12.26 4.66 5.49
N ILE A 123 -11.45 5.40 6.24
CA ILE A 123 -10.00 5.43 5.99
C ILE A 123 -9.34 4.44 6.93
N ILE A 124 -8.67 3.43 6.37
CA ILE A 124 -7.86 2.48 7.11
C ILE A 124 -6.43 2.54 6.57
N TYR A 125 -5.56 3.24 7.28
CA TYR A 125 -4.14 3.29 6.95
C TYR A 125 -3.50 1.93 7.16
N GLN A 126 -2.62 1.56 6.24
CA GLN A 126 -1.87 0.31 6.33
C GLN A 126 -0.75 0.43 7.36
N SER A 127 -0.62 -0.57 8.21
CA SER A 127 0.43 -0.61 9.22
C SER A 127 1.59 -1.54 8.86
N ALA A 128 2.68 -1.38 9.58
CA ALA A 128 3.79 -2.32 9.58
C ALA A 128 4.37 -2.46 10.99
N ASP A 129 4.84 -3.66 11.31
CA ASP A 129 5.56 -3.89 12.55
C ASP A 129 6.92 -3.19 12.52
N PRO A 130 7.35 -2.58 13.63
CA PRO A 130 8.69 -2.00 13.71
C PRO A 130 9.77 -3.06 13.45
N HIS A 131 10.74 -2.72 12.61
CA HIS A 131 11.93 -3.54 12.41
C HIS A 131 13.17 -2.68 12.72
N LYS A 132 13.60 -2.77 13.98
CA LYS A 132 14.80 -2.08 14.44
C LYS A 132 16.01 -2.98 14.24
N ILE A 133 17.10 -2.42 13.71
CA ILE A 133 18.40 -3.06 13.69
C ILE A 133 19.19 -2.60 14.92
N SER A 134 19.89 -3.55 15.55
CA SER A 134 20.70 -3.29 16.74
C SER A 134 21.99 -2.54 16.41
N ALA A 135 22.53 -2.71 15.19
CA ALA A 135 23.77 -2.09 14.78
C ALA A 135 23.56 -0.72 14.11
N PRO A 136 24.39 0.29 14.37
CA PRO A 136 24.33 1.55 13.67
C PRO A 136 24.54 1.36 12.16
N LYS A 137 23.93 2.24 11.36
CA LYS A 137 24.16 2.25 9.91
C LYS A 137 25.61 2.67 9.65
N LYS A 138 26.28 2.01 8.71
CA LYS A 138 27.61 2.45 8.26
C LYS A 138 27.47 3.81 7.57
N ALA A 139 28.38 4.73 7.83
CA ALA A 139 28.33 6.05 7.19
C ALA A 139 28.48 5.98 5.66
N LYS A 140 29.29 5.04 5.17
CA LYS A 140 29.54 4.80 3.73
C LYS A 140 29.37 3.32 3.40
N PRO A 141 28.86 2.98 2.21
CA PRO A 141 28.24 3.89 1.24
C PRO A 141 26.91 4.48 1.76
N PHE A 142 26.53 5.66 1.23
CA PHE A 142 25.20 6.23 1.49
C PHE A 142 24.14 5.44 0.71
N ARG A 143 23.47 4.51 1.37
CA ARG A 143 22.58 3.56 0.70
C ARG A 143 21.15 4.06 0.59
N VAL A 144 20.67 4.16 -0.65
CA VAL A 144 19.27 4.33 -1.00
C VAL A 144 18.69 2.97 -1.39
N CYS A 145 17.58 2.54 -0.81
CA CYS A 145 16.90 1.35 -1.28
C CYS A 145 15.66 1.71 -2.10
N VAL A 146 15.39 0.91 -3.13
CA VAL A 146 14.12 0.85 -3.87
C VAL A 146 13.52 -0.51 -3.62
N ILE A 147 12.29 -0.55 -3.11
CA ILE A 147 11.60 -1.82 -2.81
C ILE A 147 10.28 -1.84 -3.56
N GLY A 148 10.23 -2.66 -4.59
CA GLY A 148 9.07 -2.81 -5.44
C GLY A 148 9.36 -3.67 -6.65
N HIS A 149 8.34 -4.39 -7.14
CA HIS A 149 8.49 -5.14 -8.39
C HIS A 149 8.67 -4.20 -9.58
N LEU A 150 9.43 -4.66 -10.58
CA LEU A 150 9.63 -3.95 -11.84
C LEU A 150 8.35 -4.05 -12.67
N ARG A 151 7.58 -2.97 -12.69
CA ARG A 151 6.37 -2.74 -13.47
C ARG A 151 6.17 -1.24 -13.68
N ASP A 152 5.49 -0.86 -14.74
CA ASP A 152 5.40 0.54 -15.20
C ASP A 152 4.88 1.51 -14.13
N GLU A 153 3.84 1.11 -13.37
CA GLU A 153 3.26 1.99 -12.33
C GLU A 153 4.25 2.34 -11.20
N LYS A 154 5.35 1.58 -11.07
CA LYS A 154 6.39 1.83 -10.07
C LYS A 154 7.51 2.73 -10.57
N ASP A 155 7.59 2.99 -11.88
CA ASP A 155 8.72 3.70 -12.50
C ASP A 155 10.09 3.20 -11.99
N PRO A 156 10.35 1.87 -12.11
CA PRO A 156 11.38 1.18 -11.33
C PRO A 156 12.80 1.61 -11.67
N MET A 157 13.01 2.15 -12.88
CA MET A 157 14.34 2.58 -13.33
C MET A 157 14.71 4.00 -12.89
N ARG A 158 13.75 4.79 -12.39
CA ARG A 158 13.95 6.21 -12.07
C ARG A 158 15.11 6.45 -11.10
N ALA A 159 15.22 5.66 -10.04
CA ALA A 159 16.30 5.78 -9.06
C ALA A 159 17.67 5.38 -9.64
N ALA A 160 17.71 4.41 -10.54
CA ALA A 160 18.94 4.00 -11.23
C ALA A 160 19.42 5.12 -12.17
N LEU A 161 18.50 5.72 -12.94
CA LEU A 161 18.81 6.85 -13.81
C LEU A 161 19.28 8.07 -12.99
N ALA A 162 18.63 8.37 -11.87
CA ALA A 162 19.06 9.44 -10.97
C ALA A 162 20.46 9.17 -10.39
N ALA A 163 20.81 7.91 -10.12
CA ALA A 163 22.14 7.55 -9.64
C ALA A 163 23.26 7.80 -10.67
N ARG A 164 22.96 7.82 -11.98
CA ARG A 164 23.93 8.21 -13.02
C ARG A 164 24.30 9.68 -12.96
N GLU A 165 23.37 10.52 -12.54
CA GLU A 165 23.54 11.99 -12.45
C GLU A 165 24.32 12.41 -11.19
N ILE A 166 24.61 11.46 -10.29
CA ILE A 166 25.32 11.73 -9.03
C ILE A 166 26.81 11.93 -9.28
N PRO A 167 27.42 13.03 -8.80
CA PRO A 167 28.84 13.33 -8.99
C PRO A 167 29.76 12.25 -8.43
N GLY A 168 30.97 12.11 -9.02
CA GLY A 168 31.97 11.09 -8.70
C GLY A 168 32.43 11.07 -7.23
N PHE A 169 32.38 12.22 -6.53
CA PHE A 169 32.78 12.32 -5.12
C PHE A 169 31.78 11.72 -4.14
N SER A 170 30.53 11.50 -4.55
CA SER A 170 29.48 10.92 -3.71
C SER A 170 29.68 9.42 -3.51
N SER A 171 29.35 8.94 -2.31
CA SER A 171 29.35 7.51 -1.96
C SER A 171 27.99 6.84 -2.12
N LEU A 172 27.02 7.52 -2.74
CA LEU A 172 25.65 7.02 -2.89
C LEU A 172 25.58 5.76 -3.75
N GLU A 173 24.85 4.77 -3.24
CA GLU A 173 24.49 3.54 -3.95
C GLU A 173 23.00 3.30 -3.87
N VAL A 174 22.41 2.82 -4.97
CA VAL A 174 21.00 2.40 -5.07
C VAL A 174 20.92 0.88 -5.08
N LEU A 175 20.24 0.33 -4.10
CA LEU A 175 19.93 -1.10 -4.01
C LEU A 175 18.44 -1.34 -4.30
N HIS A 176 18.15 -1.99 -5.42
CA HIS A 176 16.78 -2.28 -5.85
C HIS A 176 16.40 -3.74 -5.54
N VAL A 177 15.32 -3.91 -4.77
CA VAL A 177 14.75 -5.21 -4.39
C VAL A 177 13.37 -5.34 -5.01
N GLY A 178 13.16 -6.36 -5.84
CA GLY A 178 11.87 -6.66 -6.45
C GLY A 178 12.00 -7.57 -7.65
N LYS A 179 10.97 -8.37 -7.90
CA LYS A 179 10.88 -9.26 -9.06
C LYS A 179 10.57 -8.46 -10.32
N ALA A 180 11.14 -8.83 -11.45
CA ALA A 180 10.68 -8.36 -12.74
C ALA A 180 9.33 -9.03 -13.07
N LEU A 181 8.25 -8.23 -13.09
CA LEU A 181 6.92 -8.66 -13.56
C LEU A 181 6.74 -8.35 -15.05
N ASP A 182 7.59 -7.48 -15.58
CA ASP A 182 7.74 -7.16 -16.99
C ASP A 182 9.14 -7.58 -17.42
N SER A 183 9.23 -8.38 -18.49
CA SER A 183 10.50 -8.92 -18.98
C SER A 183 11.40 -7.85 -19.59
N ALA A 184 10.83 -6.82 -20.24
CA ALA A 184 11.60 -5.72 -20.82
C ALA A 184 12.23 -4.87 -19.70
N LEU A 185 11.48 -4.56 -18.64
CA LEU A 185 12.01 -3.86 -17.46
C LEU A 185 13.07 -4.71 -16.75
N GLY A 186 12.92 -6.04 -16.73
CA GLY A 186 13.93 -6.94 -16.17
C GLY A 186 15.26 -6.87 -16.94
N LYS A 187 15.21 -6.92 -18.28
CA LYS A 187 16.39 -6.77 -19.13
C LYS A 187 17.04 -5.40 -18.95
N GLN A 188 16.23 -4.35 -18.88
CA GLN A 188 16.71 -2.98 -18.66
C GLN A 188 17.41 -2.85 -17.29
N ALA A 189 16.84 -3.39 -16.22
CA ALA A 189 17.46 -3.37 -14.90
C ALA A 189 18.79 -4.14 -14.85
N GLN A 190 18.88 -5.25 -15.56
CA GLN A 190 20.10 -6.04 -15.67
C GLN A 190 21.19 -5.30 -16.45
N ALA A 191 20.84 -4.70 -17.60
CA ALA A 191 21.76 -3.88 -18.39
C ALA A 191 22.23 -2.66 -17.59
N GLU A 192 21.32 -2.00 -16.86
CA GLU A 192 21.66 -0.88 -16.00
C GLU A 192 22.63 -1.29 -14.88
N ALA A 193 22.37 -2.40 -14.21
CA ALA A 193 23.26 -2.90 -13.14
C ALA A 193 24.66 -3.28 -13.66
N SER A 194 24.80 -3.64 -14.94
CA SER A 194 26.10 -3.96 -15.54
C SER A 194 26.92 -2.73 -15.93
N THR A 195 26.29 -1.58 -16.14
CA THR A 195 26.93 -0.34 -16.65
C THR A 195 26.94 0.81 -15.66
N ASN A 196 26.13 0.76 -14.62
CA ASN A 196 26.03 1.77 -13.59
C ASN A 196 26.57 1.26 -12.26
N PRO A 197 27.80 1.63 -11.84
CA PRO A 197 28.42 1.12 -10.63
C PRO A 197 27.67 1.52 -9.34
N ARG A 198 26.76 2.51 -9.42
CA ARG A 198 25.96 2.97 -8.29
C ARG A 198 24.61 2.24 -8.17
N TYR A 199 24.27 1.36 -9.09
CA TYR A 199 22.99 0.66 -9.08
C TYR A 199 23.19 -0.86 -9.00
N SER A 200 22.44 -1.48 -8.11
CA SER A 200 22.37 -2.93 -7.99
C SER A 200 20.93 -3.40 -7.92
N TRP A 201 20.56 -4.34 -8.78
CA TRP A 201 19.27 -5.02 -8.71
C TRP A 201 19.46 -6.47 -8.27
N VAL A 202 18.85 -6.85 -7.14
CA VAL A 202 19.05 -8.16 -6.49
C VAL A 202 17.86 -9.11 -6.64
N GLY A 203 16.89 -8.74 -7.49
CA GLY A 203 15.69 -9.55 -7.67
C GLY A 203 14.76 -9.52 -6.45
N GLU A 204 13.89 -10.53 -6.35
CA GLU A 204 12.98 -10.68 -5.23
C GLU A 204 13.72 -11.31 -4.03
N LEU A 205 13.57 -10.71 -2.87
CA LEU A 205 14.07 -11.26 -1.61
C LEU A 205 12.92 -11.72 -0.70
N PRO A 206 13.16 -12.69 0.18
CA PRO A 206 12.23 -13.01 1.26
C PRO A 206 11.87 -11.77 2.08
N TYR A 207 10.64 -11.71 2.60
CA TYR A 207 10.13 -10.53 3.32
C TYR A 207 11.06 -10.05 4.44
N TRP A 208 11.57 -10.97 5.27
CA TRP A 208 12.48 -10.62 6.37
C TRP A 208 13.81 -10.02 5.88
N MET A 209 14.34 -10.49 4.75
CA MET A 209 15.54 -9.91 4.12
C MET A 209 15.26 -8.52 3.56
N THR A 210 14.12 -8.35 2.88
CA THR A 210 13.68 -7.04 2.37
C THR A 210 13.56 -6.02 3.50
N ARG A 211 12.95 -6.42 4.64
CA ARG A 211 12.86 -5.57 5.84
C ARG A 211 14.23 -5.21 6.41
N ARG A 212 15.17 -6.15 6.37
CA ARG A 212 16.56 -5.90 6.79
C ARG A 212 17.30 -4.94 5.86
N VAL A 213 17.11 -5.06 4.54
CA VAL A 213 17.64 -4.10 3.55
C VAL A 213 17.09 -2.70 3.84
N LEU A 214 15.77 -2.56 3.97
CA LEU A 214 15.14 -1.30 4.30
C LEU A 214 15.74 -0.66 5.57
N ALA A 215 15.74 -1.40 6.67
CA ALA A 215 16.21 -0.89 7.95
C ALA A 215 17.69 -0.49 7.95
N ARG A 216 18.52 -1.12 7.10
CA ARG A 216 19.94 -0.79 6.93
C ARG A 216 20.23 0.34 5.94
N SER A 217 19.23 0.75 5.15
CA SER A 217 19.38 1.83 4.18
C SER A 217 19.24 3.20 4.84
N HIS A 218 19.93 4.20 4.31
CA HIS A 218 19.81 5.59 4.75
C HIS A 218 18.49 6.21 4.31
N LEU A 219 18.05 5.86 3.09
CA LEU A 219 16.82 6.35 2.49
C LEU A 219 16.04 5.20 1.83
N LEU A 220 14.72 5.33 1.81
CA LEU A 220 13.86 4.65 0.86
C LEU A 220 13.49 5.62 -0.27
N ALA A 221 13.67 5.22 -1.52
CA ALA A 221 13.13 5.94 -2.67
C ALA A 221 11.85 5.24 -3.17
N ILE A 222 10.77 6.02 -3.32
CA ILE A 222 9.49 5.58 -3.91
C ILE A 222 9.25 6.40 -5.17
N THR A 223 9.45 5.80 -6.32
CA THR A 223 9.43 6.46 -7.64
C THR A 223 8.10 6.29 -8.38
N SER A 224 7.11 5.70 -7.74
CA SER A 224 5.85 5.28 -8.34
C SER A 224 5.08 6.41 -9.02
N ARG A 225 4.47 6.11 -10.17
CA ARG A 225 3.52 6.99 -10.87
C ARG A 225 2.13 6.92 -10.25
N MET A 226 1.80 5.78 -9.61
CA MET A 226 0.49 5.54 -9.00
C MET A 226 0.59 4.58 -7.81
N GLU A 227 -0.04 4.96 -6.70
CA GLU A 227 -0.17 4.15 -5.48
C GLU A 227 -1.49 4.44 -4.79
N GLY A 228 -2.20 3.42 -4.31
CA GLY A 228 -3.36 3.62 -3.42
C GLY A 228 -2.91 4.02 -2.01
N SER A 229 -1.94 3.29 -1.52
CA SER A 229 -1.07 3.51 -0.37
C SER A 229 0.09 2.53 -0.53
N SER A 230 1.26 2.87 -0.04
CA SER A 230 2.44 2.02 -0.21
C SER A 230 2.74 1.24 1.06
N ASN A 231 2.69 -0.12 0.99
CA ASN A 231 3.10 -0.94 2.13
C ASN A 231 4.54 -0.65 2.55
N VAL A 232 5.44 -0.45 1.58
CA VAL A 232 6.85 -0.14 1.89
C VAL A 232 7.01 1.23 2.53
N LEU A 233 6.13 2.20 2.25
CA LEU A 233 6.09 3.47 2.99
C LEU A 233 5.77 3.23 4.46
N SER A 234 4.73 2.45 4.76
CA SER A 234 4.39 2.08 6.14
C SER A 234 5.55 1.36 6.84
N GLU A 235 6.24 0.49 6.13
CA GLU A 235 7.42 -0.22 6.62
C GLU A 235 8.61 0.71 6.92
N ALA A 236 8.84 1.72 6.07
CA ALA A 236 9.88 2.73 6.27
C ALA A 236 9.56 3.61 7.49
N LEU A 237 8.32 4.08 7.61
CA LEU A 237 7.85 4.85 8.76
C LEU A 237 8.01 4.06 10.08
N ALA A 238 7.60 2.78 10.08
CA ALA A 238 7.75 1.89 11.24
C ALA A 238 9.20 1.58 11.60
N SER A 239 10.13 1.66 10.63
CA SER A 239 11.56 1.40 10.81
C SER A 239 12.40 2.68 10.95
N SER A 240 11.76 3.85 11.03
CA SER A 240 12.43 5.17 11.11
C SER A 240 13.42 5.42 9.96
N VAL A 241 13.08 4.95 8.76
CA VAL A 241 13.87 5.18 7.54
C VAL A 241 13.26 6.38 6.80
N PRO A 242 14.02 7.47 6.57
CA PRO A 242 13.54 8.60 5.79
C PRO A 242 13.20 8.20 4.36
N VAL A 243 12.29 8.94 3.74
CA VAL A 243 11.76 8.62 2.43
C VAL A 243 12.00 9.79 1.46
N ILE A 244 12.33 9.50 0.22
CA ILE A 244 12.18 10.41 -0.91
C ILE A 244 11.13 9.79 -1.82
N ALA A 245 10.14 10.57 -2.26
CA ALA A 245 8.95 10.03 -2.88
C ALA A 245 8.47 10.89 -4.06
N SER A 246 7.95 10.26 -5.10
CA SER A 246 7.20 10.96 -6.14
C SER A 246 5.98 11.66 -5.54
N LYS A 247 5.67 12.89 -6.01
CA LYS A 247 4.55 13.70 -5.50
C LYS A 247 3.24 13.23 -6.11
N ILE A 248 2.69 12.15 -5.55
CA ILE A 248 1.42 11.56 -5.99
C ILE A 248 0.41 11.49 -4.83
N PRO A 249 -0.91 11.54 -5.11
CA PRO A 249 -1.95 11.56 -4.07
C PRO A 249 -1.83 10.41 -3.06
N GLY A 250 -1.52 9.18 -3.52
CA GLY A 250 -1.38 8.00 -2.67
C GLY A 250 -0.28 8.11 -1.61
N LEU A 251 0.79 8.85 -1.88
CA LEU A 251 1.89 9.10 -0.93
C LEU A 251 1.62 10.36 -0.10
N MET A 252 1.03 11.40 -0.73
CA MET A 252 0.67 12.66 -0.06
C MET A 252 -0.38 12.45 1.04
N GLY A 253 -1.29 11.48 0.88
CA GLY A 253 -2.29 11.14 1.88
C GLY A 253 -1.71 10.57 3.19
N THR A 254 -0.46 10.10 3.17
CA THR A 254 0.26 9.58 4.34
C THR A 254 1.35 10.53 4.82
N LEU A 255 2.19 11.04 3.92
CA LEU A 255 3.32 11.91 4.27
C LEU A 255 2.91 13.38 4.51
N GLY A 256 1.74 13.79 4.01
CA GLY A 256 1.29 15.19 4.00
C GLY A 256 1.68 15.93 2.71
N LYS A 257 0.98 17.05 2.43
CA LYS A 257 1.19 17.82 1.20
C LYS A 257 2.56 18.54 1.14
N ASP A 258 3.05 18.96 2.32
CA ASP A 258 4.26 19.76 2.48
C ASP A 258 5.48 18.93 2.90
N TYR A 259 5.49 17.65 2.53
CA TYR A 259 6.62 16.77 2.82
C TYR A 259 7.86 17.21 2.02
N PRO A 260 9.04 17.43 2.66
CA PRO A 260 10.20 18.03 2.00
C PRO A 260 10.92 17.11 1.01
N GLY A 261 10.65 15.82 1.02
CA GLY A 261 11.29 14.81 0.16
C GLY A 261 10.50 14.47 -1.10
N TYR A 262 9.59 15.35 -1.58
CA TYR A 262 8.88 15.10 -2.83
C TYR A 262 9.65 15.58 -4.05
N PHE A 263 9.56 14.78 -5.12
CA PHE A 263 9.98 15.18 -6.47
C PHE A 263 8.84 14.96 -7.47
N PRO A 264 8.81 15.69 -8.61
CA PRO A 264 7.83 15.50 -9.67
C PRO A 264 7.93 14.08 -10.27
N VAL A 265 6.78 13.48 -10.62
CA VAL A 265 6.76 12.16 -11.26
C VAL A 265 7.59 12.18 -12.53
N GLY A 266 8.53 11.23 -12.67
CA GLY A 266 9.38 11.10 -13.85
C GLY A 266 10.58 12.06 -13.91
N ASP A 267 10.74 12.95 -12.95
CA ASP A 267 11.85 13.91 -12.92
C ASP A 267 13.11 13.28 -12.32
N THR A 268 14.03 12.88 -13.19
CA THR A 268 15.30 12.26 -12.83
C THR A 268 16.23 13.25 -12.12
N MET A 269 16.30 14.50 -12.61
CA MET A 269 17.22 15.50 -12.08
C MET A 269 16.81 15.95 -10.68
N ALA A 270 15.51 16.23 -10.47
CA ALA A 270 14.99 16.54 -9.14
C ALA A 270 15.22 15.40 -8.13
N LEU A 271 15.11 14.14 -8.57
CA LEU A 271 15.40 13.00 -7.70
C LEU A 271 16.89 12.91 -7.36
N ALA A 272 17.79 13.12 -8.34
CA ALA A 272 19.23 13.13 -8.14
C ALA A 272 19.66 14.26 -7.17
N GLU A 273 19.10 15.44 -7.32
CA GLU A 273 19.34 16.57 -6.41
C GLU A 273 18.93 16.23 -4.97
N LEU A 274 17.75 15.63 -4.76
CA LEU A 274 17.30 15.22 -3.43
C LEU A 274 18.19 14.12 -2.84
N PHE A 275 18.68 13.19 -3.65
CA PHE A 275 19.63 12.18 -3.22
C PHE A 275 20.93 12.81 -2.72
N LEU A 276 21.50 13.72 -3.49
CA LEU A 276 22.72 14.42 -3.14
C LEU A 276 22.54 15.29 -1.89
N ARG A 277 21.45 16.03 -1.80
CA ARG A 277 21.12 16.80 -0.59
C ARG A 277 20.97 15.91 0.64
N ALA A 278 20.34 14.75 0.50
CA ALA A 278 20.17 13.85 1.64
C ALA A 278 21.51 13.29 2.15
N GLU A 279 22.52 13.11 1.28
CA GLU A 279 23.86 12.67 1.66
C GLU A 279 24.68 13.79 2.30
N TYR A 280 24.63 15.04 1.79
CA TYR A 280 25.53 16.13 2.17
C TYR A 280 24.92 17.24 3.02
N ASP A 281 23.60 17.43 2.95
CA ASP A 281 22.87 18.41 3.76
C ASP A 281 22.24 17.73 4.97
N HIS A 282 22.95 17.76 6.11
CA HIS A 282 22.48 17.18 7.36
C HIS A 282 21.12 17.78 7.81
N ALA A 283 20.91 19.09 7.62
CA ALA A 283 19.68 19.76 8.01
C ALA A 283 18.48 19.24 7.19
N PHE A 284 18.67 19.04 5.89
CA PHE A 284 17.69 18.45 4.99
C PHE A 284 17.40 16.99 5.41
N TYR A 285 18.44 16.18 5.62
CA TYR A 285 18.26 14.79 6.07
C TYR A 285 17.47 14.69 7.37
N GLN A 286 17.76 15.56 8.35
CA GLN A 286 16.99 15.63 9.60
C GLN A 286 15.56 16.13 9.38
N SER A 287 15.32 17.00 8.41
CA SER A 287 13.96 17.43 8.05
C SER A 287 13.12 16.27 7.50
N LEU A 288 13.69 15.41 6.67
CA LEU A 288 13.07 14.17 6.19
C LEU A 288 12.72 13.23 7.36
N LYS A 289 13.66 13.02 8.27
CA LYS A 289 13.46 12.18 9.47
C LYS A 289 12.28 12.69 10.30
N ARG A 290 12.31 13.96 10.69
CA ARG A 290 11.22 14.56 11.49
C ARG A 290 9.87 14.51 10.79
N ALA A 291 9.83 14.67 9.46
CA ALA A 291 8.59 14.56 8.71
C ALA A 291 8.07 13.11 8.69
N CYS A 292 8.93 12.10 8.51
CA CYS A 292 8.56 10.69 8.63
C CYS A 292 8.11 10.34 10.05
N GLU A 293 8.78 10.84 11.09
CA GLU A 293 8.39 10.64 12.50
C GLU A 293 6.98 11.18 12.79
N ARG A 294 6.61 12.35 12.23
CA ARG A 294 5.24 12.88 12.33
C ARG A 294 4.20 12.01 11.65
N ALA A 295 4.56 11.34 10.54
CA ALA A 295 3.68 10.43 9.80
C ALA A 295 3.62 9.02 10.41
N ALA A 296 4.65 8.59 11.16
CA ALA A 296 4.79 7.24 11.71
C ALA A 296 3.58 6.74 12.54
N PRO A 297 2.86 7.57 13.31
CA PRO A 297 1.64 7.15 14.00
C PRO A 297 0.55 6.58 13.07
N LEU A 298 0.53 6.96 11.79
CA LEU A 298 -0.42 6.42 10.81
C LEU A 298 -0.13 4.96 10.46
N ALA A 299 1.13 4.54 10.54
CA ALA A 299 1.60 3.19 10.22
C ALA A 299 1.63 2.24 11.44
N ARG A 300 1.09 2.63 12.59
CA ARG A 300 1.09 1.79 13.81
C ARG A 300 0.04 0.67 13.71
N PRO A 301 0.37 -0.59 14.04
CA PRO A 301 -0.60 -1.71 14.06
C PRO A 301 -1.83 -1.45 14.90
N GLN A 302 -1.67 -0.82 16.08
CA GLN A 302 -2.77 -0.51 16.99
C GLN A 302 -3.82 0.39 16.34
N ARG A 303 -3.39 1.33 15.47
CA ARG A 303 -4.29 2.23 14.73
C ARG A 303 -5.10 1.45 13.68
N GLU A 304 -4.45 0.59 12.91
CA GLU A 304 -5.12 -0.25 11.91
C GLU A 304 -6.14 -1.19 12.58
N ILE A 305 -5.75 -1.83 13.69
CA ILE A 305 -6.63 -2.68 14.51
C ILE A 305 -7.83 -1.88 15.05
N ALA A 306 -7.61 -0.67 15.60
CA ALA A 306 -8.69 0.18 16.10
C ALA A 306 -9.67 0.57 14.97
N SER A 307 -9.16 0.90 13.78
CA SER A 307 -9.99 1.21 12.61
C SER A 307 -10.86 0.03 12.19
N TRP A 308 -10.32 -1.19 12.20
CA TRP A 308 -11.08 -2.41 11.95
C TRP A 308 -12.15 -2.66 13.02
N LYS A 309 -11.84 -2.49 14.30
CA LYS A 309 -12.83 -2.64 15.40
C LYS A 309 -14.02 -1.70 15.20
N LEU A 310 -13.76 -0.45 14.83
CA LEU A 310 -14.83 0.53 14.58
C LEU A 310 -15.69 0.13 13.38
N LEU A 311 -15.07 -0.25 12.26
CA LEU A 311 -15.80 -0.66 11.06
C LEU A 311 -16.66 -1.91 11.30
N LEU A 312 -16.13 -2.91 12.00
CA LEU A 312 -16.88 -4.14 12.31
C LEU A 312 -18.12 -3.84 13.15
N ARG A 313 -18.02 -2.98 14.17
CA ARG A 313 -19.18 -2.53 14.97
C ARG A 313 -20.23 -1.78 14.11
N GLU A 314 -19.79 -0.99 13.14
CA GLU A 314 -20.73 -0.33 12.21
C GLU A 314 -21.45 -1.35 11.33
N LEU A 315 -20.76 -2.39 10.85
CA LEU A 315 -21.34 -3.42 10.00
C LEU A 315 -22.32 -4.31 10.78
N GLU A 316 -22.04 -4.62 12.05
CA GLU A 316 -22.97 -5.32 12.93
C GLU A 316 -24.28 -4.54 13.12
N LYS A 317 -24.17 -3.24 13.44
CA LYS A 317 -25.36 -2.35 13.55
C LYS A 317 -26.12 -2.24 12.23
N TRP A 318 -25.40 -2.22 11.10
CA TRP A 318 -26.03 -2.18 9.78
C TRP A 318 -26.81 -3.46 9.50
N LYS A 319 -26.26 -4.64 9.80
CA LYS A 319 -26.90 -5.95 9.64
C LYS A 319 -28.23 -6.02 10.43
N VAL A 320 -28.19 -5.66 11.72
CA VAL A 320 -29.38 -5.64 12.58
C VAL A 320 -30.47 -4.72 12.01
N LYS A 321 -30.10 -3.51 11.60
CA LYS A 321 -31.04 -2.54 11.03
C LYS A 321 -31.68 -3.01 9.72
N HIS A 322 -30.93 -3.75 8.88
CA HIS A 322 -31.45 -4.30 7.62
C HIS A 322 -32.34 -5.51 7.83
N GLN A 323 -32.02 -6.40 8.77
CA GLN A 323 -32.86 -7.55 9.15
C GLN A 323 -34.22 -7.07 9.67
N ILE A 324 -34.26 -6.06 10.54
CA ILE A 324 -35.50 -5.46 11.03
C ILE A 324 -36.34 -4.88 9.88
N ARG A 325 -35.71 -4.21 8.92
CA ARG A 325 -36.41 -3.60 7.77
C ARG A 325 -37.04 -4.62 6.83
N ASN A 326 -36.43 -5.80 6.67
CA ASN A 326 -36.85 -6.85 5.76
C ASN A 326 -37.68 -7.95 6.44
N GLY A 327 -38.18 -7.73 7.69
CA GLY A 327 -39.06 -8.66 8.40
C GLY A 327 -38.42 -9.99 8.85
N GLY A 328 -37.10 -10.09 8.85
CA GLY A 328 -36.38 -11.27 9.30
C GLY A 328 -36.42 -11.44 10.82
N PRO A 329 -36.43 -12.68 11.35
CA PRO A 329 -36.37 -12.93 12.79
C PRO A 329 -35.07 -12.38 13.39
N LEU A 330 -35.17 -11.68 14.52
CA LEU A 330 -34.02 -11.31 15.33
C LEU A 330 -33.42 -12.62 15.91
N GLU A 331 -32.28 -13.07 15.41
CA GLU A 331 -31.49 -14.08 16.11
C GLU A 331 -31.13 -13.51 17.50
N SER A 332 -31.74 -14.08 18.55
CA SER A 332 -31.43 -13.75 19.92
C SER A 332 -29.96 -14.11 20.19
N THR A 333 -29.11 -13.08 20.31
CA THR A 333 -27.77 -13.22 20.88
C THR A 333 -27.93 -13.43 22.39
N LEU A 334 -27.95 -14.71 22.81
CA LEU A 334 -27.62 -15.13 24.18
C LEU A 334 -26.15 -15.46 24.25
#